data_6695bf62c4925ad501454b7973d4c0cc
#
_entry.id   6695bf62c4925ad501454b7973d4c0cc
#
_cell.length_a   1.000
_cell.length_b   1.000
_cell.length_c   1.000
_cell.angle_alpha   90.00
_cell.angle_beta   90.00
_cell.angle_gamma   90.00
#
_symmetry.space_group_name_H-M   'P 1'
#
loop_
_entity.id
_entity.type
_entity.pdbx_description
1 polymer ?
#
loop_
_entity_poly.entity_id
_entity_poly.type
_entity_poly.pdbx_seq_one_letter_code
_entity_poly.pdbx_strand_id
1 'polypeptide(L)'
;GASHGLIHHRKLYLSTGGGNLRGADRLEYSGAPGEIARMAVIRFHLHPRVTVAMLRDQRVLIKIRGNRAGWVFRASAPVALDTSLFFDIDGRKNCQQIVINVPLADLRSIGTIDVKWAFQRNEPL
;
A
#
# COMPACT_ATOMS: atom_id res chain seq x y z
N GLY A 1 -0.22 -10.22 -12.40
CA GLY A 1 -1.16 -10.88 -13.27
C GLY A 1 -2.12 -9.95 -13.97
N ALA A 2 -2.96 -10.47 -14.82
CA ALA A 2 -3.97 -9.72 -15.52
C ALA A 2 -5.33 -10.01 -14.91
N SER A 3 -6.17 -8.98 -14.75
CA SER A 3 -7.52 -9.11 -14.25
C SER A 3 -8.37 -8.00 -14.85
N HIS A 4 -9.48 -8.38 -15.47
CA HIS A 4 -10.47 -7.42 -16.00
C HIS A 4 -9.88 -6.29 -16.84
N GLY A 5 -8.93 -6.61 -17.71
CA GLY A 5 -8.32 -5.63 -18.59
C GLY A 5 -7.14 -4.87 -17.97
N LEU A 6 -6.69 -5.26 -16.81
CA LEU A 6 -5.56 -4.65 -16.13
C LEU A 6 -4.38 -5.62 -16.05
N ILE A 7 -3.19 -5.08 -16.24
CA ILE A 7 -1.93 -5.78 -15.97
C ILE A 7 -1.21 -5.01 -14.89
N HIS A 8 -0.79 -5.70 -13.83
CA HIS A 8 -0.12 -5.09 -12.70
C HIS A 8 1.34 -5.49 -12.67
N HIS A 9 2.23 -4.50 -12.66
CA HIS A 9 3.67 -4.68 -12.53
C HIS A 9 4.13 -4.06 -11.22
N ARG A 10 5.01 -4.74 -10.51
CA ARG A 10 5.58 -4.21 -9.25
C ARG A 10 7.08 -4.32 -9.26
N LYS A 11 7.75 -3.25 -8.86
CA LYS A 11 9.19 -3.20 -8.61
C LYS A 11 9.44 -2.83 -7.17
N LEU A 12 10.37 -3.52 -6.53
CA LEU A 12 10.75 -3.27 -5.15
C LEU A 12 12.22 -2.89 -5.06
N TYR A 13 12.52 -1.92 -4.21
CA TYR A 13 13.86 -1.45 -3.95
C TYR A 13 14.08 -1.38 -2.44
N LEU A 14 15.05 -2.15 -1.95
CA LEU A 14 15.41 -2.14 -0.54
C LEU A 14 16.78 -1.48 -0.41
N SER A 15 16.89 -0.45 0.46
CA SER A 15 18.14 0.23 0.67
C SER A 15 19.13 -0.68 1.40
N THR A 16 20.43 -0.41 1.20
CA THR A 16 21.49 -1.04 1.98
C THR A 16 21.28 -0.68 3.46
N GLY A 17 21.26 -1.66 4.33
CA GLY A 17 20.97 -1.45 5.74
C GLY A 17 19.49 -1.55 6.11
N GLY A 18 18.58 -1.68 5.14
CA GLY A 18 17.19 -1.99 5.41
C GLY A 18 16.35 -0.85 6.00
N GLY A 19 16.82 0.39 5.92
CA GLY A 19 16.08 1.54 6.47
C GLY A 19 15.03 2.13 5.54
N ASN A 20 14.91 1.63 4.32
CA ASN A 20 14.02 2.20 3.33
C ASN A 20 13.61 1.10 2.34
N LEU A 21 12.30 0.86 2.24
CA LEU A 21 11.73 -0.01 1.24
C LEU A 21 10.84 0.83 0.34
N ARG A 22 11.15 0.85 -0.95
CA ARG A 22 10.36 1.57 -1.94
C ARG A 22 9.73 0.61 -2.91
N GLY A 23 8.55 0.97 -3.38
CA GLY A 23 7.88 0.23 -4.42
C GLY A 23 7.33 1.15 -5.49
N ALA A 24 7.24 0.60 -6.69
CA ALA A 24 6.57 1.24 -7.80
C ALA A 24 5.63 0.22 -8.42
N ASP A 25 4.35 0.53 -8.40
CA ASP A 25 3.30 -0.30 -9.00
C ASP A 25 2.81 0.38 -10.26
N ARG A 26 2.82 -0.35 -11.37
CA ARG A 26 2.28 0.13 -12.63
C ARG A 26 1.04 -0.67 -12.97
N LEU A 27 -0.04 0.05 -13.23
CA LEU A 27 -1.27 -0.51 -13.75
C LEU A 27 -1.34 -0.20 -15.23
N GLU A 28 -1.45 -1.23 -16.05
CA GLU A 28 -1.44 -1.09 -17.50
C GLU A 28 -2.78 -1.56 -18.06
N TYR A 29 -3.31 -0.79 -19.01
CA TYR A 29 -4.49 -1.23 -19.75
C TYR A 29 -4.07 -2.29 -20.76
N SER A 30 -4.70 -3.46 -20.69
CA SER A 30 -4.34 -4.59 -21.55
C SER A 30 -4.86 -4.46 -22.97
N GLY A 31 -5.74 -3.48 -23.23
CA GLY A 31 -6.40 -3.35 -24.52
C GLY A 31 -7.61 -4.25 -24.70
N ALA A 32 -7.95 -5.06 -23.69
CA ALA A 32 -9.10 -5.95 -23.80
C ALA A 32 -10.42 -5.14 -23.84
N PRO A 33 -11.43 -5.60 -24.60
CA PRO A 33 -12.72 -4.92 -24.60
C PRO A 33 -13.45 -5.12 -23.28
N GLY A 34 -14.35 -4.21 -22.97
CA GLY A 34 -15.16 -4.27 -21.75
C GLY A 34 -14.87 -3.11 -20.82
N GLU A 35 -15.56 -3.09 -19.71
CA GLU A 35 -15.42 -2.04 -18.73
C GLU A 35 -14.21 -2.28 -17.83
N ILE A 36 -13.52 -1.19 -17.48
CA ILE A 36 -12.46 -1.19 -16.48
C ILE A 36 -13.08 -0.71 -15.17
N ALA A 37 -12.67 -1.30 -14.05
CA ALA A 37 -13.06 -0.81 -12.73
C ALA A 37 -12.68 0.67 -12.60
N ARG A 38 -13.46 1.43 -11.83
CA ARG A 38 -13.21 2.87 -11.61
C ARG A 38 -12.05 3.11 -10.66
N MET A 39 -11.74 2.12 -9.83
CA MET A 39 -10.76 2.24 -8.77
C MET A 39 -10.01 0.94 -8.62
N ALA A 40 -8.70 1.01 -8.49
CA ALA A 40 -7.88 -0.09 -8.04
C ALA A 40 -7.48 0.15 -6.60
N VAL A 41 -7.31 -0.91 -5.84
CA VAL A 41 -6.92 -0.83 -4.44
C VAL A 41 -5.67 -1.66 -4.23
N ILE A 42 -4.64 -1.03 -3.69
CA ILE A 42 -3.40 -1.70 -3.28
C ILE A 42 -3.44 -1.80 -1.76
N ARG A 43 -3.30 -3.01 -1.23
CA ARG A 43 -3.43 -3.26 0.21
C ARG A 43 -2.13 -3.79 0.77
N PHE A 44 -1.77 -3.28 1.96
CA PHE A 44 -0.68 -3.79 2.75
C PHE A 44 -1.24 -4.25 4.10
N HIS A 45 -1.19 -5.55 4.34
CA HIS A 45 -1.66 -6.15 5.58
C HIS A 45 -0.55 -6.07 6.63
N LEU A 46 -0.89 -5.56 7.80
CA LEU A 46 0.07 -5.36 8.87
C LEU A 46 -0.16 -6.38 9.99
N HIS A 47 0.91 -6.76 10.65
CA HIS A 47 0.83 -7.69 11.77
C HIS A 47 0.06 -7.06 12.95
N PRO A 48 -0.67 -7.85 13.77
CA PRO A 48 -1.42 -7.31 14.91
C PRO A 48 -0.59 -6.54 15.94
N ARG A 49 0.73 -6.80 16.00
CA ARG A 49 1.63 -6.06 16.89
C ARG A 49 1.93 -4.65 16.41
N VAL A 50 1.51 -4.33 15.21
CA VAL A 50 1.77 -3.02 14.59
C VAL A 50 0.61 -2.11 14.89
N THR A 51 0.91 -0.88 15.33
CA THR A 51 -0.07 0.19 15.45
C THR A 51 0.21 1.23 14.38
N VAL A 52 -0.84 1.84 13.85
CA VAL A 52 -0.75 2.82 12.78
C VAL A 52 -1.55 4.05 13.13
N ALA A 53 -1.06 5.20 12.64
CA ALA A 53 -1.76 6.47 12.78
C ALA A 53 -1.63 7.26 11.48
N MET A 54 -2.75 7.78 10.99
CA MET A 54 -2.75 8.64 9.82
C MET A 54 -2.28 10.05 10.23
N LEU A 55 -1.29 10.56 9.50
CA LEU A 55 -0.82 11.92 9.65
C LEU A 55 -1.61 12.86 8.73
N ARG A 56 -1.51 14.16 8.94
CA ARG A 56 -2.31 15.16 8.22
C ARG A 56 -2.10 15.16 6.71
N ASP A 57 -0.90 14.78 6.26
CA ASP A 57 -0.54 14.78 4.85
C ASP A 57 -0.70 13.41 4.20
N GLN A 58 -1.52 12.54 4.79
CA GLN A 58 -1.76 11.17 4.34
C GLN A 58 -0.55 10.24 4.47
N ARG A 59 0.49 10.66 5.15
CA ARG A 59 1.52 9.71 5.58
C ARG A 59 0.99 8.87 6.73
N VAL A 60 1.52 7.67 6.88
CA VAL A 60 1.10 6.76 7.95
C VAL A 60 2.29 6.49 8.86
N LEU A 61 2.12 6.78 10.14
CA LEU A 61 3.11 6.43 11.15
C LEU A 61 2.85 5.00 11.61
N ILE A 62 3.88 4.17 11.56
CA ILE A 62 3.81 2.75 11.91
C ILE A 62 4.73 2.50 13.09
N LYS A 63 4.19 1.90 14.14
CA LYS A 63 4.97 1.51 15.31
C LYS A 63 4.76 0.05 15.62
N ILE A 64 5.84 -0.62 16.01
CA ILE A 64 5.80 -2.00 16.44
C ILE A 64 5.83 -2.01 17.96
N ARG A 65 4.89 -2.73 18.58
CA ARG A 65 4.82 -2.81 20.03
C ARG A 65 6.13 -3.33 20.60
N GLY A 66 6.67 -2.60 21.61
CA GLY A 66 7.93 -2.96 22.23
C GLY A 66 9.18 -2.48 21.51
N ASN A 67 9.04 -1.80 20.38
CA ASN A 67 10.15 -1.27 19.62
C ASN A 67 10.10 0.26 19.63
N ARG A 68 11.24 0.91 19.87
CA ARG A 68 11.32 2.37 19.88
C ARG A 68 11.34 2.97 18.48
N ALA A 69 11.87 2.24 17.51
CA ALA A 69 11.88 2.71 16.14
C ALA A 69 10.50 2.62 15.53
N GLY A 70 10.18 3.57 14.68
CA GLY A 70 8.97 3.57 13.90
C GLY A 70 9.27 3.57 12.42
N TRP A 71 8.20 3.50 11.64
CA TRP A 71 8.29 3.60 10.19
C TRP A 71 7.26 4.61 9.71
N VAL A 72 7.56 5.26 8.61
CA VAL A 72 6.62 6.17 7.95
C VAL A 72 6.36 5.63 6.55
N PHE A 73 5.10 5.45 6.24
CA PHE A 73 4.64 5.07 4.90
C PHE A 73 4.10 6.29 4.18
N ARG A 74 4.40 6.38 2.89
CA ARG A 74 3.83 7.40 2.01
C ARG A 74 3.61 6.82 0.62
N ALA A 75 2.68 7.42 -0.12
CA ALA A 75 2.38 7.00 -1.48
C ALA A 75 2.01 8.20 -2.34
N SER A 76 2.10 8.03 -3.65
CA SER A 76 1.75 9.06 -4.64
C SER A 76 0.25 9.12 -4.96
N ALA A 77 -0.54 8.24 -4.38
CA ALA A 77 -2.00 8.21 -4.52
C ALA A 77 -2.65 8.25 -3.14
N PRO A 78 -3.96 8.53 -3.04
CA PRO A 78 -4.62 8.65 -1.75
C PRO A 78 -4.49 7.39 -0.88
N VAL A 79 -4.21 7.60 0.39
CA VAL A 79 -3.96 6.53 1.37
C VAL A 79 -5.08 6.55 2.40
N ALA A 80 -5.56 5.37 2.78
CA ALA A 80 -6.51 5.18 3.86
C ALA A 80 -6.06 4.04 4.75
N LEU A 81 -6.60 4.00 5.95
CA LEU A 81 -6.41 2.89 6.87
C LEU A 81 -7.71 2.10 6.95
N ASP A 82 -7.58 0.79 6.98
CA ASP A 82 -8.70 -0.10 7.12
C ASP A 82 -8.38 -1.13 8.20
N THR A 83 -9.39 -1.67 8.84
CA THR A 83 -9.24 -2.68 9.88
C THR A 83 -9.86 -3.96 9.37
N SER A 84 -9.10 -5.06 9.43
CA SER A 84 -9.63 -6.37 9.14
C SER A 84 -9.55 -7.25 10.39
N LEU A 85 -10.37 -8.29 10.40
CA LEU A 85 -10.34 -9.30 11.43
C LEU A 85 -9.71 -10.56 10.87
N PHE A 86 -8.88 -11.22 11.66
CA PHE A 86 -8.48 -12.56 11.33
C PHE A 86 -8.53 -13.45 12.59
N PHE A 87 -8.62 -14.74 12.36
CA PHE A 87 -8.72 -15.72 13.42
C PHE A 87 -7.47 -16.60 13.42
N ASP A 88 -6.91 -16.81 14.60
CA ASP A 88 -5.84 -17.75 14.80
C ASP A 88 -6.19 -18.70 15.97
N ILE A 89 -5.24 -19.53 16.38
CA ILE A 89 -5.51 -20.48 17.46
C ILE A 89 -5.71 -19.79 18.82
N ASP A 90 -5.27 -18.56 18.95
CA ASP A 90 -5.46 -17.76 20.18
C ASP A 90 -6.73 -16.92 20.14
N GLY A 91 -7.50 -16.97 19.05
CA GLY A 91 -8.76 -16.27 18.93
C GLY A 91 -8.76 -15.18 17.87
N ARG A 92 -9.71 -14.24 17.98
CA ARG A 92 -9.90 -13.16 17.02
C ARG A 92 -8.92 -12.03 17.30
N LYS A 93 -8.27 -11.54 16.26
CA LYS A 93 -7.38 -10.39 16.32
C LYS A 93 -7.72 -9.39 15.23
N ASN A 94 -7.54 -8.10 15.54
CA ASN A 94 -7.69 -7.02 14.57
C ASN A 94 -6.36 -6.76 13.91
N CYS A 95 -6.37 -6.72 12.57
CA CYS A 95 -5.22 -6.30 11.78
C CYS A 95 -5.54 -4.98 11.10
N GLN A 96 -4.59 -4.06 11.11
CA GLN A 96 -4.68 -2.85 10.32
C GLN A 96 -4.20 -3.11 8.90
N GLN A 97 -4.77 -2.40 7.95
CA GLN A 97 -4.34 -2.41 6.57
C GLN A 97 -4.08 -1.00 6.10
N ILE A 98 -2.98 -0.81 5.38
CA ILE A 98 -2.76 0.41 4.62
C ILE A 98 -3.32 0.18 3.23
N VAL A 99 -4.16 1.10 2.77
CA VAL A 99 -4.87 0.97 1.50
C VAL A 99 -4.49 2.17 0.64
N ILE A 100 -4.03 1.91 -0.59
CA ILE A 100 -3.82 2.94 -1.59
C ILE A 100 -4.98 2.84 -2.57
N ASN A 101 -5.72 3.93 -2.73
CA ASN A 101 -6.83 4.01 -3.67
C ASN A 101 -6.35 4.67 -4.96
N VAL A 102 -6.41 3.96 -6.06
CA VAL A 102 -5.88 4.41 -7.34
C VAL A 102 -7.04 4.64 -8.31
N PRO A 103 -7.36 5.91 -8.62
CA PRO A 103 -8.39 6.20 -9.61
C PRO A 103 -7.97 5.71 -11.00
N LEU A 104 -8.87 5.05 -11.71
CA LEU A 104 -8.59 4.47 -13.03
C LEU A 104 -9.31 5.18 -14.16
N ALA A 105 -9.93 6.33 -13.90
CA ALA A 105 -10.76 7.01 -14.90
C ALA A 105 -10.02 7.28 -16.21
N ASP A 106 -8.73 7.64 -16.14
CA ASP A 106 -7.94 8.01 -17.30
C ASP A 106 -7.09 6.86 -17.87
N LEU A 107 -7.24 5.65 -17.33
CA LEU A 107 -6.35 4.56 -17.69
C LEU A 107 -6.42 4.19 -19.18
N ARG A 108 -7.63 4.19 -19.76
CA ARG A 108 -7.78 3.84 -21.18
C ARG A 108 -7.09 4.81 -22.09
N SER A 109 -7.15 6.11 -21.77
CA SER A 109 -6.55 7.15 -22.62
C SER A 109 -5.05 7.25 -22.42
N ILE A 110 -4.57 7.09 -21.19
CA ILE A 110 -3.14 7.20 -20.86
C ILE A 110 -2.40 5.89 -21.12
N GLY A 111 -3.05 4.76 -20.88
CA GLY A 111 -2.47 3.43 -21.05
C GLY A 111 -1.84 2.86 -19.80
N THR A 112 -1.19 3.67 -18.97
CA THR A 112 -0.56 3.23 -17.72
C THR A 112 -0.78 4.26 -16.63
N ILE A 113 -0.85 3.76 -15.39
CA ILE A 113 -0.85 4.60 -14.19
C ILE A 113 0.21 4.05 -13.26
N ASP A 114 1.13 4.92 -12.81
CA ASP A 114 2.21 4.56 -11.90
C ASP A 114 1.87 5.06 -10.49
N VAL A 115 2.06 4.17 -9.51
CA VAL A 115 1.91 4.49 -8.10
C VAL A 115 3.22 4.19 -7.41
N LYS A 116 3.78 5.17 -6.74
CA LYS A 116 5.00 5.01 -5.95
C LYS A 116 4.65 5.05 -4.47
N TRP A 117 5.31 4.22 -3.71
CA TRP A 117 5.13 4.18 -2.27
C TRP A 117 6.44 3.83 -1.59
N ALA A 118 6.54 4.17 -0.31
CA ALA A 118 7.76 3.93 0.45
C ALA A 118 7.45 3.71 1.93
N PHE A 119 8.20 2.77 2.53
CA PHE A 119 8.32 2.61 3.97
C PHE A 119 9.71 3.10 4.37
N GLN A 120 9.78 4.11 5.20
CA GLN A 120 11.04 4.69 5.66
C GLN A 120 11.14 4.57 7.17
N ARG A 121 12.26 4.04 7.64
CA ARG A 121 12.49 3.91 9.07
C ARG A 121 12.66 5.30 9.69
N ASN A 122 11.93 5.53 10.78
CA ASN A 122 11.97 6.77 11.53
C ASN A 122 12.63 6.48 12.87
N GLU A 123 13.92 6.84 12.98
CA GLU A 123 14.68 6.60 14.21
C GLU A 123 14.25 7.58 15.28
N PRO A 124 14.13 7.15 16.55
CA PRO A 124 13.91 8.08 17.64
C PRO A 124 15.15 8.98 17.82
N LEU A 125 14.89 10.23 18.12
CA LEU A 125 15.95 11.18 18.42
C LEU A 125 16.53 10.97 19.82
#